data_2062ce24233c5024d2940a3e18bb29ae
#
_entry.id   2062ce24233c5024d2940a3e18bb29ae
#
_cell.length_a   1.000
_cell.length_b   1.000
_cell.length_c   1.000
_cell.angle_alpha   90.00
_cell.angle_beta   90.00
_cell.angle_gamma   90.00
#
_symmetry.space_group_name_H-M   'P 1'
#
loop_
_entity.id
_entity.type
_entity.pdbx_description
1 polymer ?
#
loop_
_entity_poly.entity_id
_entity_poly.type
_entity_poly.pdbx_seq_one_letter_code
_entity_poly.pdbx_strand_id
1 'polypeptide(L)' 'MLTVVGMKEIDAIFEVTDLLGIHREALVIPLGPESPGRVRKLPNGKLEITVESHRPLDEWLKELPALIGAAQAK' A
#
# COMPACT_ATOMS: atom_id res chain seq x y z
N MET A 1 -13.50 9.52 5.64
CA MET A 1 -13.04 9.35 4.26
C MET A 1 -11.70 10.01 4.07
N LEU A 2 -10.70 9.29 3.54
CA LEU A 2 -9.38 9.83 3.28
C LEU A 2 -9.36 10.53 1.93
N THR A 3 -8.93 11.79 1.87
CA THR A 3 -8.88 12.56 0.63
C THR A 3 -7.46 12.73 0.10
N VAL A 4 -6.46 12.62 0.97
CA VAL A 4 -5.05 12.68 0.59
C VAL A 4 -4.25 11.79 1.54
N VAL A 5 -3.25 11.11 1.00
CA VAL A 5 -2.37 10.25 1.80
C VAL A 5 -1.31 11.11 2.47
N GLY A 6 -1.26 11.07 3.80
CA GLY A 6 -0.29 11.81 4.59
C GLY A 6 0.79 10.91 5.16
N MET A 7 1.71 11.50 5.92
CA MET A 7 2.82 10.75 6.53
C MET A 7 2.33 9.65 7.46
N LYS A 8 1.23 9.87 8.15
CA LYS A 8 0.68 8.87 9.07
C LYS A 8 0.32 7.57 8.32
N GLU A 9 -0.33 7.71 7.17
CA GLU A 9 -0.70 6.57 6.33
C GLU A 9 0.54 5.90 5.73
N ILE A 10 1.48 6.71 5.26
CA ILE A 10 2.72 6.20 4.67
C ILE A 10 3.53 5.43 5.72
N ASP A 11 3.67 5.97 6.92
CA ASP A 11 4.40 5.31 8.00
C ASP A 11 3.76 3.97 8.38
N ALA A 12 2.44 3.93 8.43
CA ALA A 12 1.71 2.69 8.73
C ALA A 12 1.95 1.62 7.66
N ILE A 13 1.98 2.03 6.39
CA ILE A 13 2.27 1.11 5.29
C ILE A 13 3.71 0.63 5.38
N PHE A 14 4.65 1.52 5.68
CA PHE A 14 6.05 1.13 5.83
C PHE A 14 6.26 0.12 6.95
N GLU A 15 5.52 0.22 8.04
CA GLU A 15 5.59 -0.79 9.11
C GLU A 15 5.24 -2.19 8.59
N VAL A 16 4.19 -2.27 7.78
CA VAL A 16 3.78 -3.55 7.18
C VAL A 16 4.83 -4.06 6.21
N THR A 17 5.30 -3.21 5.30
CA THR A 17 6.26 -3.61 4.28
C THR A 17 7.63 -3.94 4.87
N ASP A 18 8.05 -3.23 5.92
CA ASP A 18 9.29 -3.55 6.62
C ASP A 18 9.23 -4.95 7.24
N LEU A 19 8.10 -5.32 7.84
CA LEU A 19 7.89 -6.66 8.39
C LEU A 19 7.93 -7.75 7.32
N LEU A 20 7.55 -7.40 6.10
CA LEU A 20 7.58 -8.32 4.96
C LEU A 20 8.95 -8.37 4.28
N GLY A 21 9.91 -7.59 4.75
CA GLY A 21 11.24 -7.54 4.16
C GLY A 21 11.31 -6.78 2.85
N ILE A 22 10.37 -5.89 2.60
CA ILE A 22 10.33 -5.10 1.36
C ILE A 22 10.93 -3.73 1.63
N HIS A 23 11.94 -3.36 0.84
CA HIS A 23 12.58 -2.06 0.97
C HIS A 23 11.62 -0.93 0.57
N ARG A 24 11.68 0.17 1.31
CA ARG A 24 10.85 1.34 1.02
C ARG A 24 11.10 1.89 -0.37
N GLU A 25 12.32 1.78 -0.87
CA GLU A 25 12.70 2.22 -2.21
C GLU A 25 11.98 1.45 -3.32
N ALA A 26 11.49 0.26 -3.00
CA ALA A 26 10.75 -0.56 -3.95
C ALA A 26 9.26 -0.21 -4.01
N LEU A 27 8.83 0.81 -3.26
CA LEU A 27 7.43 1.19 -3.14
C LEU A 27 7.15 2.53 -3.81
N VAL A 28 5.97 2.62 -4.42
CA VAL A 28 5.41 3.88 -4.92
C VAL A 28 4.04 4.01 -4.25
N ILE A 29 3.85 5.11 -3.52
CA ILE A 29 2.59 5.36 -2.83
C ILE A 29 2.01 6.67 -3.35
N PRO A 30 1.05 6.59 -4.30
CA PRO A 30 0.39 7.80 -4.79
C PRO A 30 -0.33 8.53 -3.65
N LEU A 31 -0.33 9.85 -3.69
CA LEU A 31 -1.00 10.65 -2.68
C LEU A 31 -2.52 10.68 -2.83
N GLY A 32 -3.05 10.22 -3.96
CA GLY A 32 -4.49 10.12 -4.19
C GLY A 32 -5.02 8.76 -3.79
N PRO A 33 -5.77 8.65 -2.69
CA PRO A 33 -6.36 7.37 -2.30
C PRO A 33 -7.55 7.03 -3.17
N GLU A 34 -7.89 5.75 -3.24
CA GLU A 34 -9.04 5.25 -4.00
C GLU A 34 -9.73 4.14 -3.22
N SER A 35 -10.93 3.79 -3.62
CA SER A 35 -11.66 2.67 -3.05
C SER A 35 -12.13 1.74 -4.17
N PRO A 36 -11.78 0.46 -4.12
CA PRO A 36 -10.96 -0.16 -3.09
C PRO A 36 -9.48 0.20 -3.25
N GLY A 37 -8.76 0.21 -2.13
CA GLY A 37 -7.30 0.31 -2.16
C GLY A 37 -6.72 -0.92 -2.83
N ARG A 38 -5.55 -0.79 -3.45
CA ARG A 38 -4.97 -1.89 -4.20
C ARG A 38 -3.45 -1.83 -4.24
N VAL A 39 -2.85 -2.95 -4.63
CA VAL A 39 -1.42 -3.07 -4.85
C VAL A 39 -1.22 -3.65 -6.23
N ARG A 40 -0.30 -3.07 -7.01
CA ARG A 40 0.08 -3.64 -8.30
C ARG A 40 1.57 -3.52 -8.52
N LYS A 41 2.12 -4.43 -9.33
CA LYS A 41 3.51 -4.41 -9.69
C LYS A 41 3.68 -3.55 -10.94
N LEU A 42 4.59 -2.58 -10.87
CA LEU A 42 4.87 -1.69 -11.99
C LEU A 42 5.90 -2.32 -12.95
N PRO A 43 5.96 -1.85 -14.21
CA PRO A 43 6.93 -2.37 -15.17
C PRO A 43 8.38 -2.24 -14.72
N ASN A 44 8.69 -1.28 -13.85
CA ASN A 44 10.05 -1.10 -13.33
C ASN A 44 10.37 -2.03 -12.14
N GLY A 45 9.47 -2.93 -11.79
CA GLY A 45 9.64 -3.86 -10.68
C GLY A 45 9.22 -3.34 -9.32
N LYS A 46 8.86 -2.07 -9.22
CA LYS A 46 8.36 -1.51 -7.97
C LYS A 46 6.90 -1.88 -7.73
N LEU A 47 6.47 -1.79 -6.47
CA LEU A 47 5.07 -2.00 -6.09
C LEU A 47 4.39 -0.66 -5.88
N GLU A 48 3.26 -0.46 -6.55
CA GLU A 48 2.43 0.72 -6.33
C GLU A 48 1.33 0.35 -5.35
N ILE A 49 1.25 1.07 -4.25
CA ILE A 49 0.26 0.85 -3.21
C ILE A 49 -0.71 2.03 -3.20
N THR A 50 -1.94 1.80 -3.66
CA THR A 50 -2.99 2.81 -3.64
C THR A 50 -3.78 2.64 -2.35
N VAL A 51 -3.77 3.67 -1.51
CA VAL A 51 -4.35 3.62 -0.17
C VAL A 51 -5.87 3.63 -0.23
N GLU A 52 -6.50 2.84 0.61
CA GLU A 52 -7.96 2.77 0.71
C GLU A 52 -8.53 4.10 1.21
N SER A 53 -9.52 4.65 0.53
CA SER A 53 -10.09 5.96 0.85
C SER A 53 -11.34 5.92 1.73
N HIS A 54 -12.10 4.84 1.73
CA HIS A 54 -13.39 4.76 2.44
C HIS A 54 -13.37 3.93 3.70
N ARG A 55 -12.65 2.81 3.69
CA ARG A 55 -12.57 1.93 4.85
C ARG A 55 -11.53 2.44 5.84
N PRO A 56 -11.68 2.14 7.15
CA PRO A 56 -10.65 2.49 8.13
C PRO A 56 -9.29 1.92 7.73
N LEU A 57 -8.26 2.73 7.88
CA LEU A 57 -6.90 2.35 7.48
C LEU A 57 -6.41 1.08 8.16
N ASP A 58 -6.63 0.96 9.46
CA ASP A 58 -6.18 -0.19 10.24
C ASP A 58 -6.82 -1.50 9.77
N GLU A 59 -8.07 -1.46 9.32
CA GLU A 59 -8.72 -2.64 8.75
C GLU A 59 -8.13 -3.01 7.40
N TRP A 60 -7.90 -2.02 6.55
CA TRP A 60 -7.31 -2.26 5.24
C TRP A 60 -5.87 -2.77 5.36
N LEU A 61 -5.11 -2.26 6.34
CA LEU A 61 -3.73 -2.70 6.55
C LEU A 61 -3.63 -4.20 6.86
N LYS A 62 -4.68 -4.79 7.43
CA LYS A 62 -4.70 -6.23 7.67
C LYS A 62 -4.75 -7.04 6.38
N GLU A 63 -5.30 -6.45 5.33
CA GLU A 63 -5.38 -7.09 4.02
C GLU A 63 -4.13 -6.83 3.18
N LEU A 64 -3.34 -5.84 3.53
CA LEU A 64 -2.21 -5.41 2.73
C LEU A 64 -1.19 -6.52 2.45
N PRO A 65 -0.78 -7.35 3.42
CA PRO A 65 0.15 -8.45 3.12
C PRO A 65 -0.36 -9.38 2.03
N ALA A 66 -1.65 -9.71 2.04
CA ALA A 66 -2.24 -10.58 1.01
C ALA A 66 -2.26 -9.89 -0.35
N LEU A 67 -2.57 -8.59 -0.38
CA LEU A 67 -2.56 -7.82 -1.62
C LEU A 67 -1.16 -7.74 -2.21
N ILE A 68 -0.15 -7.54 -1.38
CA ILE A 68 1.24 -7.49 -1.82
C ILE A 68 1.67 -8.85 -2.36
N GLY A 69 1.34 -9.93 -1.66
CA GLY A 69 1.64 -11.28 -2.11
C GLY A 69 1.04 -11.59 -3.47
N ALA A 70 -0.22 -11.22 -3.66
CA ALA A 70 -0.90 -11.43 -4.95
C ALA A 70 -0.26 -10.61 -6.07
N ALA A 71 0.17 -9.38 -5.79
CA ALA A 71 0.84 -8.54 -6.77
C ALA A 71 2.21 -9.09 -7.16
N GLN A 72 2.94 -9.63 -6.20
CA GLN A 72 4.27 -10.21 -6.46
C GLN A 72 4.21 -11.56 -7.17
N ALA A 73 3.10 -12.27 -7.05
CA ALA A 73 2.91 -13.58 -7.67
C ALA A 73 2.69 -13.51 -9.18
N LYS A 74 2.47 -12.34 -9.72
CA LYS A 74 2.17 -12.17 -11.16
C LYS A 74 3.42 -11.98 -11.99
#